data_53ddd134d36cad1045ad5677a36d0484
#
_entry.id   53ddd134d36cad1045ad5677a36d0484
#
_cell.length_a   1.000
_cell.length_b   1.000
_cell.length_c   1.000
_cell.angle_alpha   90.00
_cell.angle_beta   90.00
_cell.angle_gamma   90.00
#
_symmetry.space_group_name_H-M   'P 1'
#
loop_
_entity.id
_entity.type
_entity.pdbx_description
1 polymer ?
#
loop_
_entity_poly.entity_id
_entity_poly.type
_entity_poly.pdbx_seq_one_letter_code
_entity_poly.pdbx_strand_id
1 'polypeptide(L)'
;MKAIAIVGSPRKKGNTEFLTNHTLTAIAEEGMETELISLAGKDIRGCNACMVCREKETCPIDDDLFPLYEKAKAAEAIILATPVYFGSATSNIKAFMDRAGYIAGAERRFAGKIGGPLVVARRAGQNFTHAQLMYWFHILGFYMAGSTYWNIAFGRGIGEVEQDEEGLNTAWNFGKNVAFLTKKVHG
;
A
#
# COMPACT_ATOMS: atom_id res chain seq x y z
N MET A 1 10.03 -0.58 15.34
CA MET A 1 9.12 0.04 14.35
C MET A 1 8.91 -0.92 13.18
N LYS A 2 7.71 -0.99 12.68
CA LYS A 2 7.31 -1.93 11.62
C LYS A 2 6.70 -1.20 10.42
N ALA A 3 7.09 -1.60 9.22
CA ALA A 3 6.45 -1.20 7.97
C ALA A 3 5.73 -2.38 7.35
N ILE A 4 4.50 -2.19 6.89
CA ILE A 4 3.78 -3.20 6.12
C ILE A 4 3.50 -2.70 4.71
N ALA A 5 3.52 -3.61 3.75
CA ALA A 5 3.10 -3.34 2.39
C ALA A 5 1.95 -4.25 1.99
N ILE A 6 0.84 -3.65 1.54
CA ILE A 6 -0.36 -4.36 1.09
C ILE A 6 -0.36 -4.37 -0.43
N VAL A 7 -0.26 -5.57 -1.01
CA VAL A 7 -0.12 -5.78 -2.46
C VAL A 7 -1.45 -6.20 -3.06
N GLY A 8 -2.05 -5.32 -3.87
CA GLY A 8 -3.33 -5.54 -4.54
C GLY A 8 -3.25 -6.36 -5.84
N SER A 9 -2.07 -6.85 -6.23
CA SER A 9 -1.95 -7.71 -7.40
C SER A 9 -2.67 -9.04 -7.21
N PRO A 10 -3.50 -9.50 -8.16
CA PRO A 10 -4.06 -10.85 -8.10
C PRO A 10 -3.03 -11.95 -8.43
N ARG A 11 -1.85 -11.57 -8.95
CA ARG A 11 -0.76 -12.50 -9.29
C ARG A 11 0.21 -12.60 -8.13
N LYS A 12 0.38 -13.78 -7.58
CA LYS A 12 1.50 -14.10 -6.67
C LYS A 12 2.81 -14.05 -7.44
N LYS A 13 3.87 -13.55 -6.80
CA LYS A 13 5.22 -13.42 -7.38
C LYS A 13 5.24 -12.63 -8.70
N GLY A 14 4.31 -11.69 -8.88
CA GLY A 14 4.25 -10.80 -10.04
C GLY A 14 5.10 -9.54 -9.85
N ASN A 15 5.16 -8.70 -10.87
CA ASN A 15 5.96 -7.48 -10.90
C ASN A 15 5.68 -6.54 -9.70
N THR A 16 4.42 -6.39 -9.29
CA THR A 16 4.06 -5.54 -8.14
C THR A 16 4.64 -6.11 -6.83
N GLU A 17 4.55 -7.42 -6.63
CA GLU A 17 5.10 -8.07 -5.44
C GLU A 17 6.62 -7.99 -5.40
N PHE A 18 7.28 -8.16 -6.56
CA PHE A 18 8.72 -8.00 -6.69
C PHE A 18 9.16 -6.57 -6.31
N LEU A 19 8.57 -5.55 -6.93
CA LEU A 19 8.89 -4.15 -6.64
C LEU A 19 8.63 -3.79 -5.17
N THR A 20 7.57 -4.35 -4.59
CA THR A 20 7.25 -4.15 -3.18
C THR A 20 8.29 -4.78 -2.27
N ASN A 21 8.73 -6.00 -2.55
CA ASN A 21 9.82 -6.64 -1.79
C ASN A 21 11.11 -5.84 -1.89
N HIS A 22 11.44 -5.32 -3.09
CA HIS A 22 12.60 -4.46 -3.28
C HIS A 22 12.54 -3.21 -2.39
N THR A 23 11.38 -2.56 -2.30
CA THR A 23 11.13 -1.42 -1.40
C THR A 23 11.26 -1.83 0.08
N LEU A 24 10.67 -2.97 0.46
CA LEU A 24 10.74 -3.48 1.84
C LEU A 24 12.17 -3.87 2.25
N THR A 25 12.99 -4.36 1.32
CA THR A 25 14.42 -4.61 1.56
C THR A 25 15.14 -3.31 1.92
N ALA A 26 14.89 -2.22 1.18
CA ALA A 26 15.48 -0.92 1.50
C ALA A 26 15.06 -0.41 2.90
N ILE A 27 13.82 -0.66 3.31
CA ILE A 27 13.34 -0.34 4.67
C ILE A 27 14.02 -1.21 5.73
N ALA A 28 14.18 -2.52 5.45
CA ALA A 28 14.80 -3.46 6.39
C ALA A 28 16.28 -3.15 6.61
N GLU A 29 17.02 -2.73 5.56
CA GLU A 29 18.41 -2.28 5.69
C GLU A 29 18.56 -1.07 6.63
N GLU A 30 17.50 -0.28 6.76
CA GLU A 30 17.44 0.80 7.75
C GLU A 30 17.07 0.33 9.17
N GLY A 31 16.99 -0.99 9.42
CA GLY A 31 16.77 -1.57 10.75
C GLY A 31 15.30 -1.59 11.20
N MET A 32 14.35 -1.51 10.29
CA MET A 32 12.92 -1.66 10.60
C MET A 32 12.43 -3.10 10.29
N GLU A 33 11.47 -3.58 11.06
CA GLU A 33 10.72 -4.79 10.72
C GLU A 33 9.84 -4.52 9.50
N THR A 34 9.77 -5.49 8.58
CA THR A 34 8.95 -5.38 7.37
C THR A 34 8.04 -6.59 7.19
N GLU A 35 6.83 -6.38 6.65
CA GLU A 35 5.90 -7.45 6.30
C GLU A 35 5.22 -7.16 4.96
N LEU A 36 5.27 -8.13 4.02
CA LEU A 36 4.49 -8.07 2.79
C LEU A 36 3.18 -8.84 2.99
N ILE A 37 2.06 -8.18 2.67
CA ILE A 37 0.72 -8.75 2.71
C ILE A 37 0.15 -8.79 1.29
N SER A 38 0.16 -9.97 0.67
CA SER A 38 -0.47 -10.16 -0.65
C SER A 38 -1.97 -10.38 -0.51
N LEU A 39 -2.76 -9.66 -1.30
CA LEU A 39 -4.21 -9.86 -1.42
C LEU A 39 -4.59 -10.95 -2.43
N ALA A 40 -3.60 -11.55 -3.11
CA ALA A 40 -3.83 -12.63 -4.06
C ALA A 40 -4.43 -13.86 -3.38
N GLY A 41 -5.63 -14.26 -3.79
CA GLY A 41 -6.37 -15.40 -3.24
C GLY A 41 -7.07 -15.14 -1.91
N LYS A 42 -7.11 -13.88 -1.43
CA LYS A 42 -7.91 -13.47 -0.28
C LYS A 42 -9.32 -13.09 -0.70
N ASP A 43 -10.29 -13.42 0.12
CA ASP A 43 -11.66 -12.92 0.00
C ASP A 43 -11.75 -11.54 0.66
N ILE A 44 -11.85 -10.48 -0.13
CA ILE A 44 -12.06 -9.11 0.37
C ILE A 44 -13.20 -8.51 -0.44
N ARG A 45 -14.38 -8.51 0.15
CA ARG A 45 -15.59 -8.00 -0.51
C ARG A 45 -15.70 -6.47 -0.42
N GLY A 46 -16.45 -5.89 -1.36
CA GLY A 46 -16.72 -4.45 -1.38
C GLY A 46 -17.52 -3.98 -0.17
N CYS A 47 -17.40 -2.69 0.16
CA CYS A 47 -18.21 -2.05 1.21
C CYS A 47 -19.69 -2.02 0.81
N ASN A 48 -20.59 -2.43 1.70
CA ASN A 48 -22.05 -2.36 1.52
C ASN A 48 -22.70 -1.15 2.20
N ALA A 49 -21.88 -0.21 2.69
CA ALA A 49 -22.34 1.03 3.33
C ALA A 49 -23.24 0.84 4.57
N CYS A 50 -23.08 -0.24 5.32
CA CYS A 50 -23.87 -0.51 6.53
C CYS A 50 -23.59 0.43 7.71
N MET A 51 -22.51 1.19 7.68
CA MET A 51 -22.08 2.23 8.63
C MET A 51 -21.74 1.74 10.06
N VAL A 52 -21.71 0.45 10.33
CA VAL A 52 -21.35 -0.12 11.65
C VAL A 52 -19.97 0.35 12.13
N CYS A 53 -19.03 0.54 11.19
CA CYS A 53 -17.66 1.01 11.50
C CYS A 53 -17.58 2.46 12.02
N ARG A 54 -18.66 3.25 11.97
CA ARG A 54 -18.73 4.57 12.59
C ARG A 54 -18.96 4.52 14.09
N GLU A 55 -19.61 3.44 14.58
CA GLU A 55 -19.94 3.26 15.98
C GLU A 55 -18.97 2.30 16.68
N LYS A 56 -18.44 1.34 15.92
CA LYS A 56 -17.56 0.30 16.44
C LYS A 56 -16.38 0.09 15.50
N GLU A 57 -15.20 -0.12 16.06
CA GLU A 57 -13.99 -0.45 15.29
C GLU A 57 -14.07 -1.88 14.73
N THR A 58 -14.98 -2.10 13.79
CA THR A 58 -15.17 -3.41 13.16
C THR A 58 -15.83 -3.29 11.79
N CYS A 59 -15.81 -4.39 11.04
CA CYS A 59 -16.63 -4.57 9.85
C CYS A 59 -17.44 -5.86 9.99
N PRO A 60 -18.78 -5.83 9.81
CA PRO A 60 -19.62 -7.01 9.96
C PRO A 60 -19.56 -7.98 8.77
N ILE A 61 -18.86 -7.60 7.69
CA ILE A 61 -18.63 -8.52 6.57
C ILE A 61 -17.58 -9.53 6.99
N ASP A 62 -17.97 -10.78 7.08
CA ASP A 62 -17.11 -11.91 7.46
C ASP A 62 -16.27 -12.34 6.25
N ASP A 63 -15.02 -11.85 6.21
CA ASP A 63 -14.03 -12.11 5.17
C ASP A 63 -12.59 -11.82 5.68
N ASP A 64 -11.59 -11.86 4.81
CA ASP A 64 -10.17 -11.69 5.18
C ASP A 64 -9.78 -10.26 5.58
N LEU A 65 -10.66 -9.25 5.50
CA LEU A 65 -10.26 -7.85 5.68
C LEU A 65 -9.84 -7.50 7.10
N PHE A 66 -10.63 -7.88 8.10
CA PHE A 66 -10.43 -7.34 9.45
C PHE A 66 -9.07 -7.71 10.07
N PRO A 67 -8.56 -8.96 9.93
CA PRO A 67 -7.19 -9.28 10.36
C PRO A 67 -6.10 -8.44 9.66
N LEU A 68 -6.32 -8.06 8.40
CA LEU A 68 -5.38 -7.20 7.66
C LEU A 68 -5.43 -5.75 8.15
N TYR A 69 -6.63 -5.26 8.48
CA TYR A 69 -6.81 -3.95 9.11
C TYR A 69 -6.08 -3.86 10.44
N GLU A 70 -6.17 -4.88 11.30
CA GLU A 70 -5.47 -4.91 12.59
C GLU A 70 -3.94 -4.85 12.41
N LYS A 71 -3.40 -5.58 11.44
CA LYS A 71 -1.98 -5.48 11.08
C LYS A 71 -1.60 -4.07 10.60
N ALA A 72 -2.43 -3.46 9.75
CA ALA A 72 -2.22 -2.10 9.27
C ALA A 72 -2.27 -1.07 10.41
N LYS A 73 -3.19 -1.25 11.35
CA LYS A 73 -3.31 -0.41 12.52
C LYS A 73 -2.08 -0.50 13.44
N ALA A 74 -1.52 -1.69 13.59
CA ALA A 74 -0.35 -1.92 14.46
C ALA A 74 0.98 -1.39 13.89
N ALA A 75 1.08 -1.21 12.57
CA ALA A 75 2.31 -0.75 11.92
C ALA A 75 2.46 0.78 11.96
N GLU A 76 3.69 1.28 12.04
CA GLU A 76 4.00 2.72 11.94
C GLU A 76 4.01 3.20 10.50
N ALA A 77 4.32 2.33 9.53
CA ALA A 77 4.33 2.66 8.11
C ALA A 77 3.49 1.69 7.28
N ILE A 78 2.75 2.23 6.30
CA ILE A 78 1.89 1.47 5.40
C ILE A 78 2.19 1.84 3.95
N ILE A 79 2.48 0.84 3.12
CA ILE A 79 2.63 0.98 1.67
C ILE A 79 1.46 0.29 0.99
N LEU A 80 0.80 0.97 0.05
CA LEU A 80 -0.19 0.36 -0.83
C LEU A 80 0.42 0.15 -2.21
N ALA A 81 0.53 -1.09 -2.64
CA ALA A 81 1.10 -1.46 -3.92
C ALA A 81 0.06 -2.10 -4.84
N THR A 82 -0.03 -1.65 -6.09
CA THR A 82 -1.03 -2.16 -7.05
C THR A 82 -0.52 -2.14 -8.48
N PRO A 83 -0.90 -3.13 -9.32
CA PRO A 83 -0.79 -2.95 -10.76
C PRO A 83 -1.90 -2.01 -11.25
N VAL A 84 -1.68 -1.43 -12.43
CA VAL A 84 -2.70 -0.62 -13.12
C VAL A 84 -3.69 -1.53 -13.85
N TYR A 85 -4.96 -1.45 -13.48
CA TYR A 85 -6.08 -2.09 -14.17
C TYR A 85 -7.04 -1.02 -14.68
N PHE A 86 -7.12 -0.86 -16.01
CA PHE A 86 -7.99 0.14 -16.65
C PHE A 86 -7.84 1.57 -16.10
N GLY A 87 -6.58 1.99 -15.88
CA GLY A 87 -6.26 3.31 -15.36
C GLY A 87 -6.53 3.51 -13.86
N SER A 88 -6.75 2.43 -13.11
CA SER A 88 -7.10 2.46 -11.69
C SER A 88 -6.37 1.36 -10.92
N ALA A 89 -6.48 1.40 -9.60
CA ALA A 89 -6.06 0.31 -8.73
C ALA A 89 -6.95 -0.94 -8.93
N THR A 90 -6.45 -2.11 -8.57
CA THR A 90 -7.25 -3.35 -8.64
C THR A 90 -8.45 -3.31 -7.70
N SER A 91 -9.49 -4.09 -7.99
CA SER A 91 -10.67 -4.22 -7.13
C SER A 91 -10.33 -4.68 -5.71
N ASN A 92 -9.37 -5.59 -5.57
CA ASN A 92 -8.96 -6.13 -4.26
C ASN A 92 -8.39 -5.05 -3.35
N ILE A 93 -7.45 -4.23 -3.84
CA ILE A 93 -6.88 -3.18 -3.01
C ILE A 93 -7.89 -2.05 -2.79
N LYS A 94 -8.76 -1.78 -3.77
CA LYS A 94 -9.82 -0.79 -3.62
C LYS A 94 -10.83 -1.21 -2.53
N ALA A 95 -11.21 -2.48 -2.47
CA ALA A 95 -12.08 -3.00 -1.42
C ALA A 95 -11.42 -2.89 -0.02
N PHE A 96 -10.12 -3.18 0.08
CA PHE A 96 -9.35 -2.91 1.29
C PHE A 96 -9.35 -1.43 1.65
N MET A 97 -9.03 -0.55 0.70
CA MET A 97 -8.98 0.91 0.92
C MET A 97 -10.30 1.46 1.44
N ASP A 98 -11.41 1.08 0.81
CA ASP A 98 -12.75 1.57 1.18
C ASP A 98 -13.09 1.16 2.61
N ARG A 99 -12.93 -0.10 2.93
CA ARG A 99 -13.36 -0.62 4.22
C ARG A 99 -12.40 -0.30 5.36
N ALA A 100 -11.10 -0.51 5.17
CA ALA A 100 -10.08 -0.13 6.15
C ALA A 100 -10.07 1.39 6.38
N GLY A 101 -10.25 2.18 5.31
CA GLY A 101 -10.36 3.63 5.39
C GLY A 101 -11.56 4.10 6.20
N TYR A 102 -12.74 3.49 6.05
CA TYR A 102 -13.92 3.82 6.87
C TYR A 102 -13.71 3.45 8.34
N ILE A 103 -13.15 2.25 8.63
CA ILE A 103 -12.88 1.82 10.00
C ILE A 103 -11.87 2.75 10.67
N ALA A 104 -10.76 3.04 9.99
CA ALA A 104 -9.70 3.89 10.52
C ALA A 104 -10.12 5.36 10.62
N GLY A 105 -10.91 5.85 9.67
CA GLY A 105 -11.30 7.24 9.57
C GLY A 105 -12.21 7.73 10.69
N ALA A 106 -13.02 6.86 11.27
CA ALA A 106 -13.96 7.20 12.34
C ALA A 106 -13.28 7.87 13.55
N GLU A 107 -12.10 7.41 13.94
CA GLU A 107 -11.30 7.98 15.04
C GLU A 107 -9.88 8.35 14.61
N ARG A 108 -9.65 8.57 13.32
CA ARG A 108 -8.34 8.96 12.75
C ARG A 108 -7.19 7.98 13.11
N ARG A 109 -7.47 6.68 13.19
CA ARG A 109 -6.52 5.65 13.68
C ARG A 109 -5.27 5.47 12.82
N PHE A 110 -5.30 5.93 11.57
CA PHE A 110 -4.14 5.93 10.69
C PHE A 110 -3.41 7.30 10.65
N ALA A 111 -3.96 8.33 11.30
CA ALA A 111 -3.32 9.64 11.30
C ALA A 111 -1.94 9.62 11.96
N GLY A 112 -0.99 10.31 11.33
CA GLY A 112 0.40 10.36 11.79
C GLY A 112 1.28 9.20 11.37
N LYS A 113 0.71 8.11 10.78
CA LYS A 113 1.51 7.04 10.20
C LYS A 113 2.24 7.53 8.94
N ILE A 114 3.32 6.85 8.60
CA ILE A 114 4.07 7.09 7.37
C ILE A 114 3.52 6.20 6.26
N GLY A 115 3.52 6.67 5.01
CA GLY A 115 3.12 5.81 3.92
C GLY A 115 3.22 6.42 2.54
N GLY A 116 2.77 5.66 1.57
CA GLY A 116 2.67 6.10 0.19
C GLY A 116 2.34 4.97 -0.77
N PRO A 117 1.99 5.34 -2.02
CA PRO A 117 1.66 4.39 -3.07
C PRO A 117 2.89 3.83 -3.77
N LEU A 118 2.75 2.62 -4.31
CA LEU A 118 3.70 2.00 -5.23
C LEU A 118 2.90 1.36 -6.39
N VAL A 119 3.20 1.74 -7.63
CA VAL A 119 2.37 1.37 -8.78
C VAL A 119 3.19 0.71 -9.87
N VAL A 120 2.72 -0.41 -10.40
CA VAL A 120 3.31 -1.05 -11.57
C VAL A 120 2.34 -0.97 -12.74
N ALA A 121 2.81 -0.44 -13.87
CA ALA A 121 2.03 -0.36 -15.10
C ALA A 121 2.68 -1.18 -16.23
N ARG A 122 1.85 -1.69 -17.14
CA ARG A 122 2.36 -2.22 -18.41
C ARG A 122 2.92 -1.09 -19.30
N ARG A 123 2.21 0.06 -19.36
CA ARG A 123 2.51 1.16 -20.28
C ARG A 123 1.93 2.51 -19.86
N ALA A 124 0.67 2.56 -19.42
CA ALA A 124 -0.05 3.80 -19.15
C ALA A 124 -1.07 3.64 -18.02
N GLY A 125 -1.62 4.76 -17.52
CA GLY A 125 -2.62 4.81 -16.45
C GLY A 125 -2.03 4.85 -15.04
N GLN A 126 -0.72 4.78 -14.92
CA GLN A 126 -0.01 4.79 -13.63
C GLN A 126 -0.24 6.06 -12.83
N ASN A 127 -0.23 7.24 -13.47
CA ASN A 127 -0.39 8.52 -12.78
C ASN A 127 -1.76 8.64 -12.10
N PHE A 128 -2.84 8.22 -12.80
CA PHE A 128 -4.18 8.21 -12.22
C PHE A 128 -4.29 7.22 -11.06
N THR A 129 -3.71 6.03 -11.24
CA THR A 129 -3.67 5.01 -10.18
C THR A 129 -2.87 5.49 -8.97
N HIS A 130 -1.70 6.09 -9.20
CA HIS A 130 -0.86 6.66 -8.14
C HIS A 130 -1.61 7.77 -7.37
N ALA A 131 -2.23 8.72 -8.09
CA ALA A 131 -3.01 9.78 -7.49
C ALA A 131 -4.21 9.25 -6.68
N GLN A 132 -4.91 8.21 -7.19
CA GLN A 132 -6.01 7.57 -6.47
C GLN A 132 -5.57 7.06 -5.08
N LEU A 133 -4.41 6.40 -5.01
CA LEU A 133 -3.89 5.93 -3.73
C LEU A 133 -3.42 7.10 -2.84
N MET A 134 -2.81 8.13 -3.41
CA MET A 134 -2.38 9.31 -2.66
C MET A 134 -3.55 10.00 -1.95
N TYR A 135 -4.72 10.13 -2.59
CA TYR A 135 -5.90 10.70 -1.95
C TYR A 135 -6.34 9.92 -0.71
N TRP A 136 -6.21 8.58 -0.74
CA TRP A 136 -6.53 7.76 0.43
C TRP A 136 -5.58 8.03 1.60
N PHE A 137 -4.27 8.09 1.35
CA PHE A 137 -3.30 8.44 2.37
C PHE A 137 -3.55 9.84 2.93
N HIS A 138 -3.79 10.80 2.04
CA HIS A 138 -3.99 12.19 2.41
C HIS A 138 -5.21 12.38 3.33
N ILE A 139 -6.38 11.85 2.95
CA ILE A 139 -7.61 12.03 3.76
C ILE A 139 -7.53 11.34 5.12
N LEU A 140 -6.75 10.26 5.25
CA LEU A 140 -6.55 9.54 6.50
C LEU A 140 -5.45 10.14 7.38
N GLY A 141 -4.79 11.22 6.93
CA GLY A 141 -3.83 11.98 7.72
C GLY A 141 -2.44 11.36 7.81
N PHE A 142 -2.02 10.61 6.79
CA PHE A 142 -0.66 10.10 6.70
C PHE A 142 0.36 11.21 6.40
N TYR A 143 1.58 11.04 6.89
CA TYR A 143 2.75 11.71 6.34
C TYR A 143 3.27 10.89 5.16
N MET A 144 3.19 11.47 3.95
CA MET A 144 3.55 10.75 2.74
C MET A 144 5.04 10.92 2.42
N ALA A 145 5.73 9.79 2.28
CA ALA A 145 7.10 9.76 1.81
C ALA A 145 7.14 9.95 0.28
N GLY A 146 7.99 10.85 -0.17
CA GLY A 146 8.34 10.97 -1.59
C GLY A 146 9.55 10.10 -1.96
N SER A 147 9.99 10.20 -3.23
CA SER A 147 11.19 9.57 -3.74
C SER A 147 11.91 10.49 -4.74
N THR A 148 12.81 9.94 -5.56
CA THR A 148 13.49 10.63 -6.65
C THR A 148 12.55 10.98 -7.80
N TYR A 149 11.46 10.23 -7.94
CA TYR A 149 10.37 10.45 -8.89
C TYR A 149 9.06 9.89 -8.30
N TRP A 150 7.97 9.86 -9.08
CA TRP A 150 6.75 9.15 -8.66
C TRP A 150 7.03 7.66 -8.49
N ASN A 151 6.49 7.04 -7.46
CA ASN A 151 6.73 5.63 -7.12
C ASN A 151 6.02 4.69 -8.11
N ILE A 152 6.55 4.63 -9.31
CA ILE A 152 6.01 3.92 -10.47
C ILE A 152 7.11 3.07 -11.09
N ALA A 153 6.75 1.88 -11.56
CA ALA A 153 7.62 1.07 -12.40
C ALA A 153 6.83 0.41 -13.54
N PHE A 154 7.53 -0.06 -14.54
CA PHE A 154 6.94 -0.65 -15.73
C PHE A 154 7.30 -2.13 -15.87
N GLY A 155 6.34 -2.95 -16.28
CA GLY A 155 6.51 -4.37 -16.58
C GLY A 155 5.18 -5.02 -16.95
N ARG A 156 5.15 -5.78 -18.04
CA ARG A 156 3.97 -6.49 -18.56
C ARG A 156 4.00 -7.97 -18.16
N GLY A 157 5.03 -8.68 -18.59
CA GLY A 157 5.29 -10.07 -18.24
C GLY A 157 5.82 -10.19 -16.82
N ILE A 158 5.71 -11.36 -16.22
CA ILE A 158 6.29 -11.62 -14.90
C ILE A 158 7.81 -11.47 -14.99
N GLY A 159 8.41 -10.69 -14.08
CA GLY A 159 9.84 -10.41 -14.04
C GLY A 159 10.29 -9.21 -14.89
N GLU A 160 9.47 -8.68 -15.79
CA GLU A 160 9.88 -7.55 -16.63
C GLU A 160 10.21 -6.27 -15.84
N VAL A 161 9.61 -6.07 -14.67
CA VAL A 161 9.90 -4.92 -13.80
C VAL A 161 11.35 -4.88 -13.32
N GLU A 162 12.04 -6.02 -13.33
CA GLU A 162 13.46 -6.13 -12.98
C GLU A 162 14.38 -5.41 -13.97
N GLN A 163 13.87 -5.11 -15.17
CA GLN A 163 14.59 -4.39 -16.24
C GLN A 163 14.33 -2.88 -16.18
N ASP A 164 13.42 -2.41 -15.33
CA ASP A 164 13.12 -0.98 -15.17
C ASP A 164 14.03 -0.38 -14.08
N GLU A 165 15.26 -0.04 -14.46
CA GLU A 165 16.28 0.50 -13.56
C GLU A 165 15.81 1.78 -12.85
N GLU A 166 15.12 2.69 -13.56
CA GLU A 166 14.59 3.92 -12.98
C GLU A 166 13.49 3.62 -11.93
N GLY A 167 12.57 2.71 -12.28
CA GLY A 167 11.52 2.27 -11.37
C GLY A 167 12.07 1.59 -10.13
N LEU A 168 13.08 0.72 -10.27
CA LEU A 168 13.75 0.07 -9.15
C LEU A 168 14.47 1.07 -8.25
N ASN A 169 15.24 1.99 -8.82
CA ASN A 169 15.93 3.03 -8.06
C ASN A 169 14.95 3.94 -7.32
N THR A 170 13.84 4.32 -7.96
CA THR A 170 12.78 5.11 -7.35
C THR A 170 12.14 4.37 -6.19
N ALA A 171 11.81 3.09 -6.35
CA ALA A 171 11.21 2.25 -5.31
C ALA A 171 12.17 2.04 -4.11
N TRP A 172 13.45 1.90 -4.37
CA TRP A 172 14.49 1.82 -3.35
C TRP A 172 14.57 3.08 -2.50
N ASN A 173 14.70 4.24 -3.16
CA ASN A 173 14.76 5.54 -2.49
C ASN A 173 13.47 5.86 -1.73
N PHE A 174 12.31 5.45 -2.26
CA PHE A 174 11.04 5.51 -1.52
C PHE A 174 11.11 4.73 -0.22
N GLY A 175 11.63 3.49 -0.25
CA GLY A 175 11.82 2.67 0.96
C GLY A 175 12.73 3.35 1.99
N LYS A 176 13.86 3.90 1.56
CA LYS A 176 14.76 4.68 2.44
C LYS A 176 14.05 5.86 3.08
N ASN A 177 13.26 6.62 2.31
CA ASN A 177 12.53 7.78 2.81
C ASN A 177 11.40 7.39 3.77
N VAL A 178 10.71 6.27 3.52
CA VAL A 178 9.72 5.70 4.47
C VAL A 178 10.39 5.39 5.81
N ALA A 179 11.53 4.70 5.79
CA ALA A 179 12.25 4.37 7.00
C ALA A 179 12.75 5.62 7.74
N PHE A 180 13.33 6.58 7.01
CA PHE A 180 13.81 7.85 7.58
C PHE A 180 12.68 8.61 8.30
N LEU A 181 11.54 8.82 7.60
CA LEU A 181 10.40 9.53 8.18
C LEU A 181 9.82 8.77 9.37
N THR A 182 9.70 7.45 9.29
CA THR A 182 9.18 6.64 10.39
C THR A 182 10.03 6.80 11.65
N LYS A 183 11.34 6.72 11.52
CA LYS A 183 12.27 6.95 12.65
C LYS A 183 12.20 8.36 13.20
N LYS A 184 11.93 9.38 12.37
CA LYS A 184 11.83 10.78 12.80
C LYS A 184 10.52 11.10 13.53
N VAL A 185 9.44 10.38 13.17
CA VAL A 185 8.09 10.65 13.72
C VAL A 185 7.78 9.76 14.91
N HIS A 186 8.30 8.53 14.94
CA HIS A 186 7.93 7.50 15.93
C HIS A 186 9.11 7.00 16.78
N GLY A 187 10.34 7.45 16.51
CA GLY A 187 11.57 7.06 17.22
C GLY A 187 11.97 7.97 18.36
#